data_822a6ad1d0d68594b3a88dcf435a4687
#
_entry.id   822a6ad1d0d68594b3a88dcf435a4687
#
_cell.length_a   1.000
_cell.length_b   1.000
_cell.length_c   1.000
_cell.angle_alpha   90.00
_cell.angle_beta   90.00
_cell.angle_gamma   90.00
#
_symmetry.space_group_name_H-M   'P 1'
#
loop_
_entity.id
_entity.type
_entity.pdbx_description
1 polymer ?
#
loop_
_entity_poly.entity_id
_entity_poly.type
_entity_poly.pdbx_seq_one_letter_code
_entity_poly.pdbx_strand_id
1 'polypeptide(L)'
;MARKHIICYDTDRDLTTVIVRRFAQSINQSDSDYTAECRSLDDFRKHGIPSNTYMVCSLGILRGTGLLMKSAASNDIHRLYMDHAYFNSGYNGKGWLRMTVNGHTMNRIQSVDNVRWKSHFKGANNVLEWKTQHQRGDTILVLPPTNAISWYFGAENWLKNTLSKLQEVLPENKHHLIKVRQKPLDPIVD
;
A
#
# COMPACT_ATOMS: atom_id res chain seq x y z
N MET A 1 -9.44 -20.26 -25.28
CA MET A 1 -8.13 -19.62 -24.94
C MET A 1 -7.62 -20.16 -23.61
N ALA A 2 -6.31 -20.26 -23.42
CA ALA A 2 -5.78 -20.65 -22.12
C ALA A 2 -6.07 -19.54 -21.09
N ARG A 3 -6.52 -19.92 -19.89
CA ARG A 3 -6.78 -18.95 -18.81
C ARG A 3 -5.47 -18.31 -18.34
N LYS A 4 -5.49 -17.04 -17.99
CA LYS A 4 -4.35 -16.29 -17.44
C LYS A 4 -4.15 -16.69 -15.99
N HIS A 5 -2.90 -17.02 -15.63
CA HIS A 5 -2.59 -17.56 -14.31
C HIS A 5 -2.16 -16.46 -13.33
N ILE A 6 -2.84 -16.39 -12.19
CA ILE A 6 -2.56 -15.45 -11.10
C ILE A 6 -2.01 -16.24 -9.91
N ILE A 7 -0.88 -15.80 -9.35
CA ILE A 7 -0.33 -16.36 -8.12
C ILE A 7 -0.55 -15.38 -6.98
N CYS A 8 -1.25 -15.83 -5.97
CA CYS A 8 -1.57 -15.08 -4.77
C CYS A 8 -0.64 -15.50 -3.64
N TYR A 9 0.31 -14.64 -3.26
CA TYR A 9 1.30 -14.95 -2.23
C TYR A 9 0.83 -14.48 -0.85
N ASP A 10 0.81 -15.39 0.10
CA ASP A 10 0.53 -15.08 1.51
C ASP A 10 1.82 -14.95 2.35
N THR A 11 1.71 -14.30 3.50
CA THR A 11 2.84 -14.03 4.41
C THR A 11 2.75 -14.87 5.69
N ASP A 12 2.03 -15.98 5.67
CA ASP A 12 1.79 -16.88 6.81
C ASP A 12 1.17 -16.20 8.04
N ARG A 13 0.51 -15.04 7.83
CA ARG A 13 -0.29 -14.37 8.84
C ARG A 13 -1.76 -14.61 8.60
N ASP A 14 -2.49 -14.97 9.63
CA ASP A 14 -3.90 -15.33 9.57
C ASP A 14 -4.73 -14.39 8.71
N LEU A 15 -4.64 -13.08 8.98
CA LEU A 15 -5.41 -12.09 8.22
C LEU A 15 -4.99 -12.02 6.75
N THR A 16 -3.68 -12.00 6.47
CA THR A 16 -3.15 -11.95 5.11
C THR A 16 -3.57 -13.19 4.33
N THR A 17 -3.39 -14.35 4.93
CA THR A 17 -3.73 -15.65 4.37
C THR A 17 -5.22 -15.73 4.04
N VAL A 18 -6.10 -15.32 4.96
CA VAL A 18 -7.55 -15.33 4.73
C VAL A 18 -7.95 -14.44 3.56
N ILE A 19 -7.43 -13.22 3.49
CA ILE A 19 -7.76 -12.26 2.42
C ILE A 19 -7.27 -12.77 1.07
N VAL A 20 -6.02 -13.20 0.99
CA VAL A 20 -5.39 -13.67 -0.24
C VAL A 20 -6.07 -14.93 -0.77
N ARG A 21 -6.39 -15.88 0.11
CA ARG A 21 -7.10 -17.12 -0.26
C ARG A 21 -8.54 -16.85 -0.72
N ARG A 22 -9.27 -15.97 -0.04
CA ARG A 22 -10.63 -15.58 -0.47
C ARG A 22 -10.61 -14.91 -1.84
N PHE A 23 -9.62 -14.06 -2.10
CA PHE A 23 -9.45 -13.43 -3.41
C PHE A 23 -9.21 -14.49 -4.49
N ALA A 24 -8.29 -15.43 -4.29
CA ALA A 24 -8.03 -16.52 -5.23
C ALA A 24 -9.28 -17.40 -5.47
N GLN A 25 -10.00 -17.74 -4.41
CA GLN A 25 -11.27 -18.50 -4.51
C GLN A 25 -12.32 -17.74 -5.34
N SER A 26 -12.47 -16.43 -5.11
CA SER A 26 -13.42 -15.60 -5.86
C SER A 26 -13.11 -15.56 -7.36
N ILE A 27 -11.82 -15.51 -7.73
CA ILE A 27 -11.41 -15.61 -9.14
C ILE A 27 -11.80 -16.96 -9.73
N ASN A 28 -11.49 -18.04 -9.05
CA ASN A 28 -11.76 -19.40 -9.54
C ASN A 28 -13.25 -19.73 -9.61
N GLN A 29 -14.08 -19.05 -8.82
CA GLN A 29 -15.54 -19.18 -8.84
C GLN A 29 -16.21 -18.26 -9.86
N SER A 30 -15.49 -17.28 -10.39
CA SER A 30 -16.00 -16.35 -11.39
C SER A 30 -15.90 -16.95 -12.79
N ASP A 31 -16.82 -16.55 -13.66
CA ASP A 31 -16.73 -16.86 -15.09
C ASP A 31 -15.77 -15.88 -15.78
N SER A 32 -14.49 -15.99 -15.45
CA SER A 32 -13.44 -15.11 -15.94
C SER A 32 -12.35 -15.88 -16.68
N ASP A 33 -11.60 -15.17 -17.51
CA ASP A 33 -10.42 -15.71 -18.22
C ASP A 33 -9.20 -15.93 -17.31
N TYR A 34 -9.41 -15.93 -15.99
CA TYR A 34 -8.34 -16.05 -15.03
C TYR A 34 -8.47 -17.32 -14.18
N THR A 35 -7.32 -17.85 -13.77
CA THR A 35 -7.22 -18.86 -12.71
C THR A 35 -6.28 -18.34 -11.63
N ALA A 36 -6.50 -18.68 -10.37
CA ALA A 36 -5.66 -18.26 -9.28
C ALA A 36 -5.26 -19.42 -8.38
N GLU A 37 -4.02 -19.41 -7.93
CA GLU A 37 -3.52 -20.30 -6.88
C GLU A 37 -2.88 -19.50 -5.75
N CYS A 38 -2.86 -20.08 -4.55
CA CYS A 38 -2.17 -19.50 -3.40
C CYS A 38 -0.83 -20.20 -3.19
N ARG A 39 0.22 -19.42 -2.96
CA ARG A 39 1.53 -19.87 -2.55
C ARG A 39 2.02 -19.13 -1.33
N SER A 40 2.92 -19.73 -0.57
CA SER A 40 3.59 -19.00 0.51
C SER A 40 4.66 -18.06 -0.05
N LEU A 41 4.96 -17.00 0.70
CA LEU A 41 6.06 -16.11 0.34
C LEU A 41 7.42 -16.84 0.40
N ASP A 42 7.54 -17.91 1.19
CA ASP A 42 8.73 -18.75 1.23
C ASP A 42 8.93 -19.55 -0.05
N ASP A 43 7.85 -19.96 -0.73
CA ASP A 43 7.93 -20.56 -2.05
C ASP A 43 8.56 -19.60 -3.06
N PHE A 44 8.12 -18.33 -3.04
CA PHE A 44 8.74 -17.28 -3.86
C PHE A 44 10.23 -17.10 -3.53
N ARG A 45 10.62 -17.09 -2.25
CA ARG A 45 12.02 -16.92 -1.84
C ARG A 45 12.92 -18.04 -2.33
N LYS A 46 12.41 -19.27 -2.37
CA LYS A 46 13.14 -20.46 -2.80
C LYS A 46 13.20 -20.64 -4.32
N HIS A 47 12.12 -20.34 -5.00
CA HIS A 47 11.94 -20.74 -6.40
C HIS A 47 11.70 -19.57 -7.36
N GLY A 48 11.51 -18.35 -6.84
CA GLY A 48 11.14 -17.19 -7.65
C GLY A 48 9.67 -17.22 -8.11
N ILE A 49 9.37 -16.43 -9.14
CA ILE A 49 8.05 -16.39 -9.77
C ILE A 49 8.07 -17.33 -10.98
N PRO A 50 7.13 -18.29 -11.09
CA PRO A 50 7.05 -19.17 -12.25
C PRO A 50 6.87 -18.40 -13.58
N SER A 51 7.49 -18.88 -14.64
CA SER A 51 7.55 -18.21 -15.95
C SER A 51 6.19 -18.06 -16.64
N ASN A 52 5.21 -18.89 -16.30
CA ASN A 52 3.85 -18.85 -16.84
C ASN A 52 2.92 -17.92 -16.04
N THR A 53 3.45 -17.15 -15.09
CA THR A 53 2.66 -16.26 -14.25
C THR A 53 2.24 -15.00 -15.04
N TYR A 54 0.95 -14.76 -15.16
CA TYR A 54 0.42 -13.52 -15.71
C TYR A 54 0.44 -12.38 -14.71
N MET A 55 0.08 -12.66 -13.45
CA MET A 55 -0.01 -11.66 -12.39
C MET A 55 0.35 -12.25 -11.04
N VAL A 56 1.05 -11.48 -10.22
CA VAL A 56 1.20 -11.77 -8.79
C VAL A 56 0.31 -10.87 -7.96
N CYS A 57 -0.18 -11.41 -6.85
CA CYS A 57 -1.03 -10.72 -5.90
C CYS A 57 -0.50 -10.90 -4.48
N SER A 58 -0.51 -9.83 -3.67
CA SER A 58 -0.14 -9.90 -2.26
C SER A 58 -0.74 -8.75 -1.46
N LEU A 59 -0.86 -8.90 -0.14
CA LEU A 59 -1.30 -7.87 0.78
C LEU A 59 -0.10 -7.15 1.41
N GLY A 60 -0.02 -5.83 1.20
CA GLY A 60 1.04 -4.97 1.71
C GLY A 60 2.39 -5.12 0.97
N ILE A 61 3.34 -4.26 1.33
CA ILE A 61 4.73 -4.28 0.82
C ILE A 61 5.76 -4.60 1.90
N LEU A 62 5.31 -4.77 3.13
CA LEU A 62 6.17 -5.12 4.26
C LEU A 62 6.39 -6.63 4.31
N ARG A 63 7.41 -7.07 5.06
CA ARG A 63 7.64 -8.50 5.36
C ARG A 63 8.00 -9.38 4.17
N GLY A 64 8.72 -8.80 3.22
CA GLY A 64 9.22 -9.51 2.04
C GLY A 64 8.33 -9.41 0.81
N THR A 65 7.08 -9.01 0.93
CA THR A 65 6.19 -8.79 -0.22
C THR A 65 6.66 -7.65 -1.13
N GLY A 66 7.40 -6.67 -0.59
CA GLY A 66 8.06 -5.64 -1.40
C GLY A 66 9.07 -6.21 -2.39
N LEU A 67 9.83 -7.25 -1.99
CA LEU A 67 10.77 -7.93 -2.86
C LEU A 67 10.03 -8.68 -3.98
N LEU A 68 8.94 -9.39 -3.66
CA LEU A 68 8.07 -10.03 -4.64
C LEU A 68 7.57 -9.02 -5.69
N MET A 69 7.06 -7.87 -5.25
CA MET A 69 6.53 -6.83 -6.15
C MET A 69 7.62 -6.22 -7.03
N LYS A 70 8.83 -6.00 -6.48
CA LYS A 70 9.99 -5.55 -7.28
C LYS A 70 10.42 -6.61 -8.28
N SER A 71 10.52 -7.86 -7.89
CA SER A 71 10.86 -8.97 -8.78
C SER A 71 9.84 -9.12 -9.92
N ALA A 72 8.56 -9.05 -9.63
CA ALA A 72 7.52 -9.08 -10.65
C ALA A 72 7.63 -7.89 -11.62
N ALA A 73 7.96 -6.69 -11.10
CA ALA A 73 8.18 -5.52 -11.94
C ALA A 73 9.35 -5.70 -12.89
N SER A 74 10.46 -6.24 -12.41
CA SER A 74 11.68 -6.46 -13.22
C SER A 74 11.50 -7.54 -14.30
N ASN A 75 10.51 -8.40 -14.16
CA ASN A 75 10.18 -9.47 -15.11
C ASN A 75 8.93 -9.16 -15.95
N ASP A 76 8.46 -7.92 -15.94
CA ASP A 76 7.25 -7.46 -16.65
C ASP A 76 5.98 -8.26 -16.32
N ILE A 77 5.92 -8.81 -15.10
CA ILE A 77 4.74 -9.53 -14.59
C ILE A 77 3.79 -8.52 -13.95
N HIS A 78 2.51 -8.62 -14.27
CA HIS A 78 1.50 -7.77 -13.64
C HIS A 78 1.45 -7.98 -12.12
N ARG A 79 1.16 -6.92 -11.40
CA ARG A 79 1.09 -6.90 -9.93
C ARG A 79 -0.26 -6.39 -9.47
N LEU A 80 -0.99 -7.18 -8.71
CA LEU A 80 -2.14 -6.71 -7.96
C LEU A 80 -1.70 -6.44 -6.53
N TYR A 81 -1.66 -5.18 -6.21
CA TYR A 81 -1.32 -4.72 -4.88
C TYR A 81 -2.58 -4.52 -4.06
N MET A 82 -2.69 -5.25 -2.97
CA MET A 82 -3.76 -5.08 -1.98
C MET A 82 -3.22 -4.41 -0.72
N ASP A 83 -4.00 -3.55 -0.12
CA ASP A 83 -3.68 -2.90 1.16
C ASP A 83 -4.95 -2.53 1.90
N HIS A 84 -4.81 -2.19 3.16
CA HIS A 84 -5.90 -1.63 3.94
C HIS A 84 -6.37 -0.30 3.35
N ALA A 85 -7.69 -0.12 3.30
CA ALA A 85 -8.25 1.15 2.87
C ALA A 85 -7.97 2.26 3.89
N TYR A 86 -8.06 3.50 3.43
CA TYR A 86 -7.88 4.68 4.28
C TYR A 86 -9.00 4.85 5.32
N PHE A 87 -10.18 4.32 5.03
CA PHE A 87 -11.35 4.35 5.91
C PHE A 87 -11.77 2.91 6.24
N ASN A 88 -12.20 2.67 7.47
CA ASN A 88 -12.64 1.36 7.94
C ASN A 88 -11.68 0.24 7.49
N SER A 89 -10.44 0.38 7.88
CA SER A 89 -9.39 -0.57 7.48
C SER A 89 -9.78 -2.00 7.86
N GLY A 90 -9.45 -2.94 6.97
CA GLY A 90 -9.83 -4.35 7.10
C GLY A 90 -9.10 -5.14 8.19
N TYR A 91 -8.39 -4.49 9.13
CA TYR A 91 -7.62 -5.17 10.17
C TYR A 91 -8.43 -6.17 11.00
N ASN A 92 -9.71 -5.93 11.17
CA ASN A 92 -10.61 -6.81 11.94
C ASN A 92 -11.49 -7.69 11.04
N GLY A 93 -11.14 -7.88 9.78
CA GLY A 93 -11.87 -8.74 8.84
C GLY A 93 -13.20 -8.18 8.34
N LYS A 94 -13.60 -6.98 8.75
CA LYS A 94 -14.87 -6.32 8.38
C LYS A 94 -14.69 -5.01 7.63
N GLY A 95 -13.47 -4.66 7.25
CA GLY A 95 -13.19 -3.38 6.63
C GLY A 95 -12.99 -3.47 5.11
N TRP A 96 -12.59 -2.35 4.54
CA TRP A 96 -12.33 -2.20 3.13
C TRP A 96 -10.89 -2.50 2.78
N LEU A 97 -10.67 -2.99 1.58
CA LEU A 97 -9.36 -3.13 0.98
C LEU A 97 -9.21 -2.15 -0.18
N ARG A 98 -8.02 -1.63 -0.34
CA ARG A 98 -7.59 -0.92 -1.54
C ARG A 98 -6.87 -1.89 -2.45
N MET A 99 -7.19 -1.86 -3.73
CA MET A 99 -6.52 -2.67 -4.74
C MET A 99 -6.02 -1.77 -5.86
N THR A 100 -4.78 -1.98 -6.29
CA THR A 100 -4.18 -1.25 -7.41
C THR A 100 -3.38 -2.21 -8.29
N VAL A 101 -3.37 -1.94 -9.58
CA VAL A 101 -2.63 -2.75 -10.57
C VAL A 101 -1.34 -2.02 -10.95
N ASN A 102 -0.23 -2.75 -10.96
CA ASN A 102 1.09 -2.31 -11.38
C ASN A 102 1.71 -1.13 -10.61
N GLY A 103 1.09 -0.70 -9.52
CA GLY A 103 1.59 0.37 -8.68
C GLY A 103 1.00 0.32 -7.28
N HIS A 104 1.68 0.91 -6.31
CA HIS A 104 1.18 1.04 -4.94
C HIS A 104 0.02 2.05 -4.84
N THR A 105 0.06 3.06 -5.68
CA THR A 105 -0.95 4.12 -5.77
C THR A 105 -1.33 4.32 -7.23
N MET A 106 -2.48 4.93 -7.47
CA MET A 106 -2.86 5.33 -8.83
C MET A 106 -1.93 6.44 -9.30
N ASN A 107 -1.27 6.22 -10.44
CA ASN A 107 -0.34 7.20 -11.03
C ASN A 107 -1.05 8.36 -11.72
N ARG A 108 -2.37 8.27 -11.92
CA ARG A 108 -3.18 9.33 -12.55
C ARG A 108 -4.44 9.54 -11.72
N ILE A 109 -4.73 10.80 -11.43
CA ILE A 109 -6.03 11.21 -10.93
C ILE A 109 -6.99 11.05 -12.11
N GLN A 110 -7.89 10.08 -12.02
CA GLN A 110 -8.99 9.92 -12.97
C GLN A 110 -10.20 10.66 -12.41
N SER A 111 -11.00 11.23 -13.29
CA SER A 111 -12.33 11.70 -12.90
C SER A 111 -13.12 10.49 -12.42
N VAL A 112 -13.46 10.48 -11.15
CA VAL A 112 -14.31 9.44 -10.54
C VAL A 112 -15.60 10.09 -10.08
N ASP A 113 -16.71 9.39 -10.27
CA ASP A 113 -17.95 9.81 -9.68
C ASP A 113 -17.89 9.70 -8.15
N ASN A 114 -18.80 10.36 -7.47
CA ASN A 114 -18.88 10.33 -6.02
C ASN A 114 -19.93 9.31 -5.50
N VAL A 115 -20.42 8.42 -6.35
CA VAL A 115 -21.48 7.46 -6.01
C VAL A 115 -21.02 6.54 -4.87
N ARG A 116 -19.83 5.97 -4.98
CA ARG A 116 -19.25 5.13 -3.92
C ARG A 116 -19.08 5.89 -2.62
N TRP A 117 -18.58 7.13 -2.68
CA TRP A 117 -18.45 7.98 -1.50
C TRP A 117 -19.80 8.23 -0.84
N LYS A 118 -20.79 8.65 -1.62
CA LYS A 118 -22.14 8.91 -1.12
C LYS A 118 -22.82 7.68 -0.56
N SER A 119 -22.65 6.51 -1.18
CA SER A 119 -23.34 5.28 -0.76
C SER A 119 -22.72 4.65 0.48
N HIS A 120 -21.40 4.66 0.62
CA HIS A 120 -20.70 3.93 1.67
C HIS A 120 -20.15 4.80 2.80
N PHE A 121 -19.90 6.07 2.54
CA PHE A 121 -19.28 7.00 3.50
C PHE A 121 -20.18 8.19 3.87
N LYS A 122 -21.44 8.17 3.43
CA LYS A 122 -22.44 9.20 3.82
C LYS A 122 -22.56 9.24 5.34
N GLY A 123 -22.29 10.41 5.92
CA GLY A 123 -22.29 10.59 7.37
C GLY A 123 -21.04 10.08 8.08
N ALA A 124 -19.99 9.68 7.35
CA ALA A 124 -18.69 9.43 7.97
C ALA A 124 -18.12 10.75 8.51
N ASN A 125 -18.12 10.90 9.83
CA ASN A 125 -17.55 12.05 10.55
C ASN A 125 -16.00 12.11 10.45
N ASN A 126 -15.42 11.40 9.49
CA ASN A 126 -13.97 11.26 9.33
C ASN A 126 -13.36 12.40 8.49
N VAL A 127 -14.19 13.19 7.82
CA VAL A 127 -13.76 14.36 7.06
C VAL A 127 -14.14 15.59 7.85
N LEU A 128 -13.14 16.17 8.49
CA LEU A 128 -13.31 17.43 9.21
C LEU A 128 -13.32 18.61 8.22
N GLU A 129 -14.02 19.67 8.57
CA GLU A 129 -13.93 20.91 7.84
C GLU A 129 -12.49 21.44 7.80
N TRP A 130 -12.14 22.04 6.69
CA TRP A 130 -10.82 22.64 6.53
C TRP A 130 -10.67 23.83 7.49
N LYS A 131 -9.69 23.73 8.37
CA LYS A 131 -9.42 24.82 9.32
C LYS A 131 -9.03 26.11 8.60
N THR A 132 -9.58 27.23 9.03
CA THR A 132 -9.14 28.54 8.58
C THR A 132 -7.70 28.80 9.00
N GLN A 133 -7.05 29.79 8.40
CA GLN A 133 -5.66 30.12 8.72
C GLN A 133 -5.45 30.40 10.22
N HIS A 134 -6.40 31.05 10.88
CA HIS A 134 -6.35 31.34 12.32
C HIS A 134 -6.54 30.11 13.22
N GLN A 135 -7.11 29.05 12.71
CA GLN A 135 -7.34 27.78 13.43
C GLN A 135 -6.21 26.76 13.22
N ARG A 136 -5.26 27.08 12.35
CA ARG A 136 -4.09 26.22 12.09
C ARG A 136 -3.03 26.51 13.14
N GLY A 137 -2.34 25.45 13.57
CA GLY A 137 -1.13 25.62 14.38
C GLY A 137 0.04 26.12 13.54
N ASP A 138 1.02 26.67 14.22
CA ASP A 138 2.26 27.17 13.58
C ASP A 138 3.29 26.05 13.31
N THR A 139 3.03 24.83 13.76
CA THR A 139 3.97 23.72 13.64
C THR A 139 3.81 23.00 12.29
N ILE A 140 4.93 22.78 11.63
CA ILE A 140 5.04 21.92 10.44
C ILE A 140 5.50 20.55 10.89
N LEU A 141 4.61 19.57 10.89
CA LEU A 141 4.92 18.20 11.30
C LEU A 141 5.38 17.38 10.10
N VAL A 142 6.62 16.90 10.15
CA VAL A 142 7.20 15.99 9.15
C VAL A 142 7.17 14.57 9.68
N LEU A 143 6.48 13.68 8.97
CA LEU A 143 6.32 12.26 9.30
C LEU A 143 7.07 11.42 8.27
N PRO A 144 8.34 11.03 8.53
CA PRO A 144 9.10 10.24 7.57
C PRO A 144 8.49 8.84 7.40
N PRO A 145 8.58 8.26 6.19
CA PRO A 145 8.23 6.87 5.98
C PRO A 145 9.16 5.94 6.76
N THR A 146 8.73 4.70 7.00
CA THR A 146 9.61 3.67 7.58
C THR A 146 10.72 3.31 6.59
N ASN A 147 11.82 2.74 7.10
CA ASN A 147 12.95 2.31 6.25
C ASN A 147 12.51 1.33 5.15
N ALA A 148 11.59 0.41 5.45
CA ALA A 148 11.07 -0.55 4.45
C ALA A 148 10.28 0.15 3.33
N ILE A 149 9.50 1.18 3.66
CA ILE A 149 8.77 1.99 2.69
C ILE A 149 9.75 2.82 1.86
N SER A 150 10.72 3.47 2.51
CA SER A 150 11.76 4.25 1.82
C SER A 150 12.53 3.39 0.83
N TRP A 151 12.96 2.21 1.25
CA TRP A 151 13.63 1.25 0.37
C TRP A 151 12.76 0.81 -0.81
N TYR A 152 11.49 0.50 -0.55
CA TYR A 152 10.59 0.05 -1.62
C TYR A 152 10.42 1.10 -2.73
N PHE A 153 10.32 2.36 -2.35
CA PHE A 153 10.14 3.48 -3.29
C PHE A 153 11.45 4.13 -3.77
N GLY A 154 12.63 3.65 -3.34
CA GLY A 154 13.91 4.27 -3.65
C GLY A 154 14.02 5.69 -3.08
N ALA A 155 13.48 5.89 -1.88
CA ALA A 155 13.35 7.20 -1.23
C ALA A 155 14.10 7.26 0.11
N GLU A 156 15.28 6.65 0.18
CA GLU A 156 16.09 6.56 1.40
C GLU A 156 16.49 7.95 1.92
N ASN A 157 16.65 8.92 1.03
CA ASN A 157 16.98 10.31 1.36
C ASN A 157 15.75 11.21 1.54
N TRP A 158 14.54 10.64 1.61
CA TRP A 158 13.28 11.40 1.64
C TRP A 158 13.27 12.46 2.74
N LEU A 159 13.63 12.11 3.97
CA LEU A 159 13.61 13.02 5.11
C LEU A 159 14.58 14.19 4.88
N LYS A 160 15.83 13.89 4.49
CA LYS A 160 16.85 14.92 4.21
C LYS A 160 16.37 15.88 3.13
N ASN A 161 15.88 15.34 2.02
CA ASN A 161 15.42 16.15 0.89
C ASN A 161 14.20 17.00 1.26
N THR A 162 13.28 16.45 2.06
CA THR A 162 12.08 17.17 2.55
C THR A 162 12.47 18.31 3.48
N LEU A 163 13.38 18.06 4.43
CA LEU A 163 13.86 19.11 5.35
C LEU A 163 14.59 20.22 4.60
N SER A 164 15.49 19.88 3.67
CA SER A 164 16.17 20.87 2.85
C SER A 164 15.18 21.72 2.06
N LYS A 165 14.17 21.10 1.47
CA LYS A 165 13.15 21.83 0.71
C LYS A 165 12.29 22.73 1.58
N LEU A 166 11.93 22.31 2.79
CA LEU A 166 11.21 23.14 3.74
C LEU A 166 12.05 24.34 4.18
N GLN A 167 13.34 24.15 4.45
CA GLN A 167 14.24 25.23 4.81
C GLN A 167 14.47 26.22 3.67
N GLU A 168 14.48 25.75 2.42
CA GLU A 168 14.57 26.62 1.24
C GLU A 168 13.37 27.53 1.05
N VAL A 169 12.15 27.01 1.30
CA VAL A 169 10.88 27.74 1.06
C VAL A 169 10.38 28.53 2.26
N LEU A 170 10.86 28.26 3.45
CA LEU A 170 10.45 28.96 4.67
C LEU A 170 11.47 30.04 5.06
N PRO A 171 11.02 31.19 5.56
CA PRO A 171 11.93 32.15 6.19
C PRO A 171 12.72 31.52 7.35
N GLU A 172 13.97 31.87 7.52
CA GLU A 172 14.90 31.30 8.50
C GLU A 172 14.33 31.33 9.94
N ASN A 173 13.68 32.43 10.31
CA ASN A 173 13.04 32.59 11.62
C ASN A 173 11.85 31.64 11.85
N LYS A 174 11.42 30.87 10.84
CA LYS A 174 10.36 29.85 10.96
C LYS A 174 10.88 28.40 10.93
N HIS A 175 12.19 28.19 10.75
CA HIS A 175 12.74 26.84 10.70
C HIS A 175 12.54 26.06 12.01
N HIS A 176 12.45 26.74 13.17
CA HIS A 176 12.16 26.12 14.46
C HIS A 176 10.75 25.51 14.58
N LEU A 177 9.84 25.88 13.65
CA LEU A 177 8.49 25.31 13.60
C LEU A 177 8.46 23.93 12.94
N ILE A 178 9.53 23.52 12.26
CA ILE A 178 9.62 22.20 11.66
C ILE A 178 9.89 21.16 12.76
N LYS A 179 8.98 20.22 12.92
CA LYS A 179 9.09 19.11 13.88
C LYS A 179 9.09 17.79 13.13
N VAL A 180 10.07 16.97 13.38
CA VAL A 180 10.14 15.61 12.83
C VAL A 180 9.63 14.64 13.89
N ARG A 181 8.62 13.83 13.54
CA ARG A 181 8.14 12.73 14.36
C ARG A 181 8.34 11.42 13.62
N GLN A 182 9.35 10.68 14.04
CA GLN A 182 9.55 9.32 13.53
C GLN A 182 8.48 8.38 14.10
N LYS A 183 8.09 7.39 13.30
CA LYS A 183 7.30 6.28 13.81
C LYS A 183 8.14 5.56 14.87
N PRO A 184 7.60 5.25 16.05
CA PRO A 184 8.31 4.39 17.00
C PRO A 184 8.75 3.12 16.28
N LEU A 185 10.01 2.75 16.46
CA LEU A 185 10.47 1.43 16.03
C LEU A 185 9.64 0.42 16.82
N ASP A 186 8.99 -0.50 16.15
CA ASP A 186 8.41 -1.66 16.82
C ASP A 186 9.57 -2.31 17.59
N PRO A 187 9.44 -2.60 18.89
CA PRO A 187 10.49 -3.34 19.59
C PRO A 187 10.73 -4.62 18.77
N ILE A 188 11.99 -4.84 18.43
CA ILE A 188 12.40 -6.12 17.89
C ILE A 188 12.06 -7.10 18.99
N VAL A 189 11.02 -7.89 18.80
CA VAL A 189 10.73 -9.03 19.64
C VAL A 189 11.75 -10.07 19.19
N ASP A 190 12.83 -10.18 19.98
CA ASP A 190 13.83 -11.23 19.83
C ASP A 190 13.19 -12.63 19.97
#